data_4bef8edf19fb8d01686f09a3eb2cc43f
#
_entry.id   4bef8edf19fb8d01686f09a3eb2cc43f
#
_cell.length_a   1.000
_cell.length_b   1.000
_cell.length_c   1.000
_cell.angle_alpha   90.00
_cell.angle_beta   90.00
_cell.angle_gamma   90.00
#
_symmetry.space_group_name_H-M   'P 1'
#
loop_
_entity.id
_entity.type
_entity.pdbx_description
1 polymer ?
#
loop_
_entity_poly.entity_id
_entity_poly.type
_entity_poly.pdbx_seq_one_letter_code
_entity_poly.pdbx_strand_id
1 'polypeptide(L)'
;MIRRLALFVLAALAAAAAGAQTYPAKPVTLLCWSAPGSPVDLYARMMAKLLAAELGQNVVVDNRTGGSGIVMVNALLRAAPDGYTIAANTITLSTMFGEPNVTFKPDDLQLIARSQVDPYGIVAHVSTPFRTIDDVVAYARRKPGYINVGGPFVMSGHRVAWEVLQEAAKIKTTWVPYQGGGPALTAVAGGHVDLTATNPGNVKPFIASGKVRVLAVSSGQRLEDFPDVPTYRERGWDVVRYQWRGIMAKAGTPKPVVDRLAAAIQKAQQTAEWKGYLRQVTQLDGFQGPDAFRVQLMQDMQEMEAVKKKLGL
;
A
#
# COMPACT_ATOMS: atom_id res chain seq x y z
N MET A 1 -25.01 -59.78 -7.24
CA MET A 1 -24.84 -58.47 -7.90
C MET A 1 -24.99 -57.30 -6.91
N ILE A 2 -26.01 -57.26 -6.07
CA ILE A 2 -26.31 -56.15 -5.15
C ILE A 2 -25.16 -55.84 -4.15
N ARG A 3 -24.50 -56.85 -3.58
CA ARG A 3 -23.37 -56.65 -2.66
C ARG A 3 -22.12 -56.01 -3.29
N ARG A 4 -21.87 -56.29 -4.58
CA ARG A 4 -20.76 -55.67 -5.31
C ARG A 4 -21.07 -54.20 -5.68
N LEU A 5 -22.32 -53.89 -5.99
CA LEU A 5 -22.76 -52.50 -6.25
C LEU A 5 -22.68 -51.65 -4.98
N ALA A 6 -23.10 -52.19 -3.83
CA ALA A 6 -23.01 -51.49 -2.55
C ALA A 6 -21.55 -51.19 -2.13
N LEU A 7 -20.61 -52.11 -2.41
CA LEU A 7 -19.19 -51.86 -2.15
C LEU A 7 -18.59 -50.79 -3.06
N PHE A 8 -19.01 -50.72 -4.34
CA PHE A 8 -18.57 -49.66 -5.25
C PHE A 8 -19.12 -48.29 -4.85
N VAL A 9 -20.39 -48.22 -4.41
CA VAL A 9 -21.01 -46.96 -3.95
C VAL A 9 -20.35 -46.51 -2.63
N LEU A 10 -20.03 -47.40 -1.70
CA LEU A 10 -19.30 -47.05 -0.46
C LEU A 10 -17.87 -46.61 -0.75
N ALA A 11 -17.18 -47.27 -1.68
CA ALA A 11 -15.83 -46.85 -2.11
C ALA A 11 -15.84 -45.50 -2.83
N ALA A 12 -16.85 -45.21 -3.65
CA ALA A 12 -17.03 -43.92 -4.30
C ALA A 12 -17.38 -42.80 -3.31
N LEU A 13 -18.20 -43.10 -2.28
CA LEU A 13 -18.51 -42.18 -1.19
C LEU A 13 -17.29 -41.92 -0.29
N ALA A 14 -16.50 -42.97 0.00
CA ALA A 14 -15.25 -42.85 0.77
C ALA A 14 -14.18 -42.07 -0.03
N ALA A 15 -14.09 -42.26 -1.35
CA ALA A 15 -13.20 -41.47 -2.22
C ALA A 15 -13.64 -40.01 -2.33
N ALA A 16 -14.94 -39.73 -2.32
CA ALA A 16 -15.46 -38.36 -2.28
C ALA A 16 -15.23 -37.66 -0.93
N ALA A 17 -15.21 -38.43 0.17
CA ALA A 17 -14.88 -37.88 1.50
C ALA A 17 -13.36 -37.67 1.74
N ALA A 18 -12.50 -38.33 0.96
CA ALA A 18 -11.04 -38.22 1.08
C ALA A 18 -10.46 -36.95 0.40
N GLY A 19 -11.28 -36.10 -0.23
CA GLY A 19 -10.82 -35.07 -1.17
C GLY A 19 -10.87 -33.62 -0.74
N ALA A 20 -11.38 -33.28 0.42
CA ALA A 20 -11.35 -31.88 0.86
C ALA A 20 -10.20 -31.65 1.85
N GLN A 21 -8.95 -31.74 1.38
CA GLN A 21 -7.85 -31.19 2.18
C GLN A 21 -8.17 -29.73 2.46
N THR A 22 -8.38 -29.43 3.76
CA THR A 22 -8.64 -28.07 4.20
C THR A 22 -7.44 -27.20 3.84
N TYR A 23 -7.66 -26.17 3.01
CA TYR A 23 -6.61 -25.21 2.68
C TYR A 23 -6.22 -24.40 3.92
N PRO A 24 -4.92 -24.17 4.19
CA PRO A 24 -3.75 -24.77 3.54
C PRO A 24 -3.31 -26.09 4.20
N ALA A 25 -2.90 -27.09 3.38
CA ALA A 25 -2.37 -28.37 3.83
C ALA A 25 -0.82 -28.44 3.76
N LYS A 26 -0.17 -27.41 3.20
CA LYS A 26 1.28 -27.27 3.06
C LYS A 26 1.69 -25.82 3.25
N PRO A 27 2.99 -25.49 3.41
CA PRO A 27 3.45 -24.14 3.56
C PRO A 27 3.04 -23.23 2.40
N VAL A 28 2.74 -21.95 2.72
CA VAL A 28 2.40 -20.90 1.76
C VAL A 28 3.62 -20.01 1.53
N THR A 29 3.91 -19.67 0.29
CA THR A 29 4.97 -18.71 -0.08
C THR A 29 4.35 -17.32 -0.22
N LEU A 30 4.89 -16.35 0.51
CA LEU A 30 4.54 -14.93 0.39
C LEU A 30 5.66 -14.20 -0.35
N LEU A 31 5.45 -13.92 -1.63
CA LEU A 31 6.38 -13.14 -2.44
C LEU A 31 6.41 -11.69 -1.98
N CYS A 32 7.62 -11.10 -1.93
CA CYS A 32 7.84 -9.69 -1.62
C CYS A 32 8.72 -9.05 -2.68
N TRP A 33 8.30 -7.93 -3.25
CA TRP A 33 9.03 -7.27 -4.34
C TRP A 33 10.23 -6.43 -3.88
N SER A 34 10.35 -6.20 -2.58
CA SER A 34 11.36 -5.31 -2.01
C SER A 34 12.49 -6.09 -1.33
N ALA A 35 13.63 -5.45 -1.16
CA ALA A 35 14.79 -6.06 -0.51
C ALA A 35 14.50 -6.36 0.98
N PRO A 36 15.16 -7.39 1.53
CA PRO A 36 15.08 -7.68 2.97
C PRO A 36 15.38 -6.45 3.83
N GLY A 37 14.61 -6.27 4.94
CA GLY A 37 14.71 -5.13 5.84
C GLY A 37 14.03 -3.85 5.37
N SER A 38 13.50 -3.80 4.14
CA SER A 38 12.69 -2.68 3.66
C SER A 38 11.33 -2.61 4.36
N PRO A 39 10.63 -1.45 4.34
CA PRO A 39 9.30 -1.34 4.94
C PRO A 39 8.27 -2.34 4.39
N VAL A 40 8.38 -2.73 3.12
CA VAL A 40 7.49 -3.74 2.51
C VAL A 40 7.85 -5.15 2.98
N ASP A 41 9.13 -5.45 3.14
CA ASP A 41 9.62 -6.73 3.67
C ASP A 41 9.23 -6.90 5.16
N LEU A 42 9.38 -5.85 5.97
CA LEU A 42 8.94 -5.87 7.36
C LEU A 42 7.43 -6.13 7.48
N TYR A 43 6.63 -5.48 6.62
CA TYR A 43 5.21 -5.76 6.51
C TYR A 43 4.94 -7.22 6.10
N ALA A 44 5.63 -7.73 5.07
CA ALA A 44 5.46 -9.10 4.60
C ALA A 44 5.81 -10.12 5.69
N ARG A 45 6.89 -9.92 6.44
CA ARG A 45 7.28 -10.80 7.56
C ARG A 45 6.30 -10.75 8.72
N MET A 46 5.80 -9.57 9.09
CA MET A 46 4.76 -9.44 10.10
C MET A 46 3.49 -10.17 9.67
N MET A 47 3.03 -9.95 8.44
CA MET A 47 1.85 -10.62 7.91
C MET A 47 2.06 -12.14 7.80
N ALA A 48 3.23 -12.60 7.35
CA ALA A 48 3.56 -14.03 7.27
C ALA A 48 3.48 -14.70 8.63
N LYS A 49 4.03 -14.08 9.68
CA LYS A 49 3.97 -14.58 11.05
C LYS A 49 2.52 -14.72 11.54
N LEU A 50 1.72 -13.69 11.35
CA LEU A 50 0.32 -13.68 11.79
C LEU A 50 -0.54 -14.66 10.99
N LEU A 51 -0.34 -14.73 9.68
CA LEU A 51 -1.02 -15.71 8.83
C LEU A 51 -0.64 -17.14 9.18
N ALA A 52 0.61 -17.41 9.53
CA ALA A 52 1.03 -18.75 9.95
C ALA A 52 0.24 -19.21 11.20
N ALA A 53 0.03 -18.32 12.16
CA ALA A 53 -0.78 -18.60 13.35
C ALA A 53 -2.26 -18.85 13.00
N GLU A 54 -2.85 -18.05 12.12
CA GLU A 54 -4.26 -18.16 11.74
C GLU A 54 -4.56 -19.34 10.79
N LEU A 55 -3.60 -19.72 9.96
CA LEU A 55 -3.75 -20.78 8.97
C LEU A 55 -3.30 -22.15 9.48
N GLY A 56 -2.52 -22.20 10.56
CA GLY A 56 -1.93 -23.44 11.08
C GLY A 56 -0.86 -24.05 10.18
N GLN A 57 -0.29 -23.26 9.26
CA GLN A 57 0.75 -23.66 8.33
C GLN A 57 1.81 -22.56 8.20
N ASN A 58 3.05 -22.95 7.93
CA ASN A 58 4.12 -22.00 7.74
C ASN A 58 3.84 -21.07 6.55
N VAL A 59 4.12 -19.77 6.73
CA VAL A 59 4.12 -18.78 5.64
C VAL A 59 5.53 -18.23 5.50
N VAL A 60 6.16 -18.47 4.34
CA VAL A 60 7.57 -18.15 4.09
C VAL A 60 7.67 -16.96 3.15
N VAL A 61 8.39 -15.92 3.56
CA VAL A 61 8.64 -14.75 2.72
C VAL A 61 9.77 -15.03 1.74
N ASP A 62 9.51 -14.80 0.44
CA ASP A 62 10.48 -14.92 -0.65
C ASP A 62 10.61 -13.57 -1.37
N ASN A 63 11.77 -12.93 -1.22
CA ASN A 63 12.05 -11.61 -1.81
C ASN A 63 12.42 -11.75 -3.29
N ARG A 64 11.59 -11.21 -4.19
CA ARG A 64 11.76 -11.18 -5.65
C ARG A 64 11.88 -9.74 -6.13
N THR A 65 13.05 -9.16 -5.98
CA THR A 65 13.33 -7.77 -6.32
C THR A 65 13.50 -7.55 -7.83
N GLY A 66 13.23 -6.32 -8.28
CA GLY A 66 13.47 -5.88 -9.66
C GLY A 66 12.23 -5.26 -10.33
N GLY A 67 12.47 -4.24 -11.15
CA GLY A 67 11.47 -3.54 -11.94
C GLY A 67 10.32 -2.98 -11.10
N SER A 68 10.61 -2.44 -9.93
CA SER A 68 9.60 -1.92 -8.98
C SER A 68 8.49 -2.92 -8.63
N GLY A 69 8.76 -4.24 -8.77
CA GLY A 69 7.81 -5.31 -8.46
C GLY A 69 7.39 -6.17 -9.67
N ILE A 70 7.77 -5.81 -10.88
CA ILE A 70 7.46 -6.57 -12.11
C ILE A 70 7.99 -8.01 -12.00
N VAL A 71 9.21 -8.20 -11.47
CA VAL A 71 9.81 -9.52 -11.28
C VAL A 71 8.97 -10.39 -10.35
N MET A 72 8.48 -9.82 -9.24
CA MET A 72 7.61 -10.52 -8.29
C MET A 72 6.26 -10.87 -8.91
N VAL A 73 5.60 -9.94 -9.61
CA VAL A 73 4.31 -10.21 -10.26
C VAL A 73 4.46 -11.31 -11.31
N ASN A 74 5.50 -11.27 -12.14
CA ASN A 74 5.78 -12.32 -13.11
C ASN A 74 6.05 -13.69 -12.45
N ALA A 75 6.68 -13.71 -11.26
CA ALA A 75 6.85 -14.94 -10.50
C ALA A 75 5.51 -15.47 -9.98
N LEU A 76 4.62 -14.59 -9.47
CA LEU A 76 3.27 -14.94 -9.06
C LEU A 76 2.45 -15.53 -10.21
N LEU A 77 2.52 -14.91 -11.39
CA LEU A 77 1.76 -15.35 -12.57
C LEU A 77 2.24 -16.70 -13.14
N ARG A 78 3.49 -17.09 -12.88
CA ARG A 78 4.00 -18.43 -13.24
C ARG A 78 3.59 -19.52 -12.24
N ALA A 79 3.18 -19.16 -11.04
CA ALA A 79 2.71 -20.12 -10.04
C ALA A 79 1.31 -20.67 -10.37
N ALA A 80 0.96 -21.79 -9.74
CA ALA A 80 -0.40 -22.35 -9.83
C ALA A 80 -1.41 -21.41 -9.13
N PRO A 81 -2.64 -21.27 -9.64
CA PRO A 81 -3.68 -20.46 -9.00
C PRO A 81 -4.37 -21.25 -7.86
N ASP A 82 -3.60 -21.77 -6.91
CA ASP A 82 -4.06 -22.62 -5.82
C ASP A 82 -3.97 -21.95 -4.42
N GLY A 83 -3.48 -20.70 -4.38
CA GLY A 83 -3.31 -19.91 -3.16
C GLY A 83 -2.06 -20.24 -2.36
N TYR A 84 -1.22 -21.20 -2.75
CA TYR A 84 0.03 -21.49 -2.07
C TYR A 84 1.18 -20.56 -2.44
N THR A 85 1.00 -19.75 -3.46
CA THR A 85 1.85 -18.61 -3.76
C THR A 85 0.99 -17.36 -3.77
N ILE A 86 1.25 -16.47 -2.83
CA ILE A 86 0.60 -15.16 -2.68
C ILE A 86 1.67 -14.07 -2.71
N ALA A 87 1.30 -12.82 -2.84
CA ALA A 87 2.26 -11.73 -2.95
C ALA A 87 1.86 -10.51 -2.11
N ALA A 88 2.83 -9.93 -1.41
CA ALA A 88 2.71 -8.66 -0.72
C ALA A 88 2.89 -7.51 -1.72
N ASN A 89 1.90 -6.65 -1.84
CA ASN A 89 1.88 -5.56 -2.79
C ASN A 89 1.57 -4.20 -2.14
N THR A 90 1.82 -3.15 -2.90
CA THR A 90 1.58 -1.75 -2.49
C THR A 90 0.90 -0.99 -3.62
N ILE A 91 0.52 0.26 -3.36
CA ILE A 91 -0.02 1.17 -4.39
C ILE A 91 0.87 1.29 -5.63
N THR A 92 2.17 0.94 -5.53
CA THR A 92 3.07 0.87 -6.69
C THR A 92 2.53 -0.03 -7.81
N LEU A 93 1.69 -1.03 -7.48
CA LEU A 93 1.00 -1.84 -8.48
C LEU A 93 0.18 -0.99 -9.45
N SER A 94 -0.53 0.03 -8.96
CA SER A 94 -1.34 0.91 -9.82
C SER A 94 -0.50 1.73 -10.81
N THR A 95 0.79 1.92 -10.52
CA THR A 95 1.70 2.66 -11.41
C THR A 95 2.32 1.82 -12.51
N MET A 96 2.24 0.48 -12.41
CA MET A 96 2.87 -0.43 -13.37
C MET A 96 2.01 -0.63 -14.62
N PHE A 97 0.69 -0.70 -14.44
CA PHE A 97 -0.20 -1.00 -15.55
C PHE A 97 -0.09 0.05 -16.66
N GLY A 98 0.05 -0.43 -17.91
CA GLY A 98 0.27 0.43 -19.06
C GLY A 98 1.73 0.81 -19.34
N GLU A 99 2.68 0.46 -18.47
CA GLU A 99 4.09 0.66 -18.76
C GLU A 99 4.58 -0.30 -19.87
N PRO A 100 5.46 0.13 -20.78
CA PRO A 100 5.85 -0.64 -21.97
C PRO A 100 6.42 -2.04 -21.70
N ASN A 101 7.02 -2.24 -20.52
CA ASN A 101 7.65 -3.50 -20.09
C ASN A 101 6.75 -4.36 -19.21
N VAL A 102 5.47 -3.98 -19.04
CA VAL A 102 4.48 -4.70 -18.24
C VAL A 102 3.48 -5.38 -19.15
N THR A 103 3.46 -6.70 -19.12
CA THR A 103 2.60 -7.55 -19.99
C THR A 103 1.35 -8.05 -19.27
N PHE A 104 1.27 -7.90 -17.95
CA PHE A 104 0.13 -8.33 -17.14
C PHE A 104 -0.91 -7.21 -16.97
N LYS A 105 -2.14 -7.63 -16.70
CA LYS A 105 -3.31 -6.76 -16.53
C LYS A 105 -3.87 -6.90 -15.11
N PRO A 106 -4.71 -5.96 -14.65
CA PRO A 106 -5.41 -6.09 -13.37
C PRO A 106 -6.20 -7.40 -13.23
N ASP A 107 -6.75 -7.91 -14.33
CA ASP A 107 -7.54 -9.14 -14.36
C ASP A 107 -6.72 -10.43 -14.23
N ASP A 108 -5.40 -10.37 -14.38
CA ASP A 108 -4.50 -11.50 -14.13
C ASP A 108 -4.24 -11.71 -12.63
N LEU A 109 -4.71 -10.78 -11.79
CA LEU A 109 -4.49 -10.76 -10.35
C LEU A 109 -5.80 -10.90 -9.58
N GLN A 110 -5.76 -11.70 -8.51
CA GLN A 110 -6.81 -11.82 -7.50
C GLN A 110 -6.37 -11.06 -6.26
N LEU A 111 -6.96 -9.90 -6.00
CA LEU A 111 -6.73 -9.19 -4.74
C LEU A 111 -7.39 -9.96 -3.58
N ILE A 112 -6.66 -10.17 -2.49
CA ILE A 112 -7.14 -10.90 -1.31
C ILE A 112 -7.63 -9.92 -0.25
N ALA A 113 -6.75 -9.06 0.22
CA ALA A 113 -7.10 -8.01 1.17
C ALA A 113 -6.06 -6.90 1.19
N ARG A 114 -6.52 -5.66 1.31
CA ARG A 114 -5.72 -4.55 1.82
C ARG A 114 -5.68 -4.66 3.34
N SER A 115 -4.54 -4.47 3.96
CA SER A 115 -4.41 -4.62 5.41
C SER A 115 -3.81 -3.42 6.10
N GLN A 116 -3.04 -2.60 5.41
CA GLN A 116 -2.31 -1.50 5.98
C GLN A 116 -2.43 -0.26 5.09
N VAL A 117 -2.58 0.90 5.71
CA VAL A 117 -2.56 2.20 5.04
C VAL A 117 -1.58 3.14 5.74
N ASP A 118 -0.92 3.95 4.93
CA ASP A 118 0.10 4.90 5.35
C ASP A 118 -0.27 6.26 4.74
N PRO A 119 -0.74 7.22 5.54
CA PRO A 119 -1.16 8.52 5.02
C PRO A 119 0.03 9.30 4.46
N TYR A 120 -0.24 10.19 3.54
CA TYR A 120 0.71 11.19 3.10
C TYR A 120 0.63 12.42 3.99
N GLY A 121 1.75 13.13 4.12
CA GLY A 121 1.82 14.39 4.86
C GLY A 121 2.61 15.43 4.06
N ILE A 122 2.32 16.70 4.31
CA ILE A 122 3.10 17.83 3.83
C ILE A 122 3.94 18.36 4.97
N VAL A 123 5.21 18.45 4.72
CA VAL A 123 6.23 18.84 5.70
C VAL A 123 6.98 20.05 5.17
N ALA A 124 7.15 21.07 6.02
CA ALA A 124 7.87 22.29 5.70
C ALA A 124 9.21 22.38 6.44
N HIS A 125 10.20 23.00 5.84
CA HIS A 125 11.39 23.45 6.55
C HIS A 125 11.03 24.58 7.55
N VAL A 126 11.60 24.57 8.73
CA VAL A 126 11.25 25.53 9.79
C VAL A 126 11.57 27.00 9.44
N SER A 127 12.53 27.26 8.55
CA SER A 127 12.86 28.63 8.10
C SER A 127 11.86 29.20 7.12
N THR A 128 10.98 28.37 6.50
CA THR A 128 9.93 28.88 5.63
C THR A 128 8.87 29.66 6.42
N PRO A 129 8.14 30.58 5.80
CA PRO A 129 7.05 31.30 6.45
C PRO A 129 5.82 30.40 6.72
N PHE A 130 5.84 29.15 6.31
CA PHE A 130 4.72 28.21 6.40
C PHE A 130 4.62 27.57 7.77
N ARG A 131 3.64 27.99 8.57
CA ARG A 131 3.31 27.44 9.89
C ARG A 131 2.20 26.44 9.82
N THR A 132 1.28 26.62 8.87
CA THR A 132 0.10 25.82 8.60
C THR A 132 0.00 25.49 7.11
N ILE A 133 -0.84 24.52 6.77
CA ILE A 133 -1.13 24.24 5.34
C ILE A 133 -1.88 25.41 4.67
N ASP A 134 -2.65 26.19 5.44
CA ASP A 134 -3.35 27.37 4.92
C ASP A 134 -2.37 28.46 4.49
N ASP A 135 -1.22 28.61 5.17
CA ASP A 135 -0.17 29.55 4.75
C ASP A 135 0.39 29.15 3.40
N VAL A 136 0.60 27.84 3.19
CA VAL A 136 1.04 27.31 1.88
C VAL A 136 0.03 27.62 0.80
N VAL A 137 -1.27 27.36 1.05
CA VAL A 137 -2.34 27.62 0.08
C VAL A 137 -2.46 29.12 -0.22
N ALA A 138 -2.45 29.96 0.81
CA ALA A 138 -2.52 31.41 0.63
C ALA A 138 -1.32 31.96 -0.16
N TYR A 139 -0.12 31.45 0.10
CA TYR A 139 1.09 31.84 -0.63
C TYR A 139 1.04 31.36 -2.08
N ALA A 140 0.72 30.08 -2.32
CA ALA A 140 0.67 29.51 -3.65
C ALA A 140 -0.38 30.15 -4.56
N ARG A 141 -1.51 30.63 -3.99
CA ARG A 141 -2.51 31.42 -4.73
C ARG A 141 -1.99 32.78 -5.18
N ARG A 142 -1.18 33.44 -4.35
CA ARG A 142 -0.57 34.76 -4.71
C ARG A 142 0.60 34.59 -5.66
N LYS A 143 1.37 33.49 -5.55
CA LYS A 143 2.56 33.25 -6.36
C LYS A 143 2.54 31.78 -6.88
N PRO A 144 1.74 31.51 -7.92
CA PRO A 144 1.63 30.15 -8.48
C PRO A 144 2.99 29.66 -9.01
N GLY A 145 3.36 28.42 -8.64
CA GLY A 145 4.59 27.76 -9.08
C GLY A 145 5.86 28.11 -8.28
N TYR A 146 5.81 29.08 -7.37
CA TYR A 146 7.01 29.51 -6.63
C TYR A 146 7.41 28.56 -5.48
N ILE A 147 6.49 27.78 -4.92
CA ILE A 147 6.80 26.84 -3.86
C ILE A 147 7.39 25.57 -4.48
N ASN A 148 8.58 25.16 -4.03
CA ASN A 148 9.22 23.92 -4.42
C ASN A 148 8.84 22.80 -3.45
N VAL A 149 8.23 21.72 -3.98
CA VAL A 149 7.80 20.56 -3.21
C VAL A 149 8.63 19.35 -3.61
N GLY A 150 9.52 18.92 -2.74
CA GLY A 150 10.30 17.71 -2.93
C GLY A 150 9.45 16.45 -2.74
N GLY A 151 9.74 15.42 -3.49
CA GLY A 151 9.11 14.11 -3.27
C GLY A 151 9.73 13.00 -4.10
N PRO A 152 9.33 11.73 -3.85
CA PRO A 152 9.92 10.60 -4.54
C PRO A 152 9.49 10.54 -6.00
N PHE A 153 10.48 10.43 -6.88
CA PHE A 153 10.33 10.22 -8.32
C PHE A 153 9.48 11.27 -9.05
N VAL A 154 9.50 11.23 -10.36
CA VAL A 154 8.63 12.06 -11.22
C VAL A 154 7.16 11.66 -11.03
N MET A 155 6.89 10.34 -10.98
CA MET A 155 5.57 9.77 -10.66
C MET A 155 5.65 8.83 -9.47
N SER A 156 4.73 9.04 -8.53
CA SER A 156 4.58 8.24 -7.30
C SER A 156 3.23 8.52 -6.65
N GLY A 157 2.81 7.67 -5.72
CA GLY A 157 1.60 7.92 -4.93
C GLY A 157 1.66 9.26 -4.17
N HIS A 158 2.84 9.70 -3.73
CA HIS A 158 3.05 11.01 -3.11
C HIS A 158 2.76 12.16 -4.08
N ARG A 159 3.26 12.04 -5.33
CA ARG A 159 2.98 13.05 -6.37
C ARG A 159 1.49 13.11 -6.68
N VAL A 160 0.84 11.96 -6.87
CA VAL A 160 -0.61 11.91 -7.14
C VAL A 160 -1.39 12.54 -5.98
N ALA A 161 -1.10 12.17 -4.73
CA ALA A 161 -1.78 12.74 -3.57
C ALA A 161 -1.61 14.25 -3.48
N TRP A 162 -0.42 14.78 -3.82
CA TRP A 162 -0.16 16.20 -3.85
C TRP A 162 -0.90 16.91 -4.99
N GLU A 163 -0.95 16.33 -6.20
CA GLU A 163 -1.68 16.90 -7.34
C GLU A 163 -3.19 16.95 -7.06
N VAL A 164 -3.76 15.92 -6.43
CA VAL A 164 -5.17 15.92 -6.00
C VAL A 164 -5.44 17.03 -4.98
N LEU A 165 -4.54 17.25 -4.01
CA LEU A 165 -4.67 18.35 -3.07
C LEU A 165 -4.53 19.71 -3.76
N GLN A 166 -3.58 19.89 -4.67
CA GLN A 166 -3.42 21.12 -5.43
C GLN A 166 -4.69 21.49 -6.20
N GLU A 167 -5.33 20.48 -6.81
CA GLU A 167 -6.58 20.69 -7.55
C GLU A 167 -7.73 21.10 -6.61
N ALA A 168 -7.92 20.38 -5.49
CA ALA A 168 -8.94 20.68 -4.49
C ALA A 168 -8.72 22.08 -3.86
N ALA A 169 -7.48 22.47 -3.60
CA ALA A 169 -7.11 23.76 -3.02
C ALA A 169 -6.99 24.89 -4.05
N LYS A 170 -7.05 24.56 -5.36
CA LYS A 170 -6.87 25.51 -6.49
C LYS A 170 -5.55 26.26 -6.39
N ILE A 171 -4.45 25.53 -6.25
CA ILE A 171 -3.08 26.05 -6.18
C ILE A 171 -2.18 25.41 -7.22
N LYS A 172 -1.00 26.03 -7.44
CA LYS A 172 0.07 25.50 -8.28
C LYS A 172 1.41 25.64 -7.58
N THR A 173 2.18 24.54 -7.55
CA THR A 173 3.54 24.48 -7.01
C THR A 173 4.47 23.79 -8.01
N THR A 174 5.77 23.82 -7.75
CA THR A 174 6.78 23.13 -8.56
C THR A 174 7.20 21.85 -7.85
N TRP A 175 7.03 20.70 -8.52
CA TRP A 175 7.50 19.41 -8.01
C TRP A 175 8.97 19.20 -8.33
N VAL A 176 9.76 18.84 -7.31
CA VAL A 176 11.18 18.52 -7.42
C VAL A 176 11.37 17.03 -7.12
N PRO A 177 11.62 16.19 -8.15
CA PRO A 177 11.75 14.75 -7.96
C PRO A 177 13.10 14.36 -7.36
N TYR A 178 13.07 13.44 -6.39
CA TYR A 178 14.25 12.80 -5.78
C TYR A 178 14.20 11.30 -6.01
N GLN A 179 15.33 10.59 -5.82
CA GLN A 179 15.43 9.14 -6.00
C GLN A 179 14.81 8.35 -4.82
N GLY A 180 13.74 8.89 -4.21
CA GLY A 180 13.00 8.28 -3.12
C GLY A 180 12.61 9.28 -2.04
N GLY A 181 11.82 8.84 -1.06
CA GLY A 181 11.33 9.67 0.03
C GLY A 181 12.43 10.14 1.00
N GLY A 182 13.44 9.30 1.26
CA GLY A 182 14.56 9.65 2.13
C GLY A 182 15.36 10.86 1.63
N PRO A 183 15.88 10.84 0.39
CA PRO A 183 16.53 12.00 -0.22
C PRO A 183 15.68 13.26 -0.25
N ALA A 184 14.37 13.15 -0.54
CA ALA A 184 13.45 14.30 -0.51
C ALA A 184 13.31 14.89 0.91
N LEU A 185 13.23 14.02 1.92
CA LEU A 185 13.14 14.43 3.32
C LEU A 185 14.45 15.09 3.81
N THR A 186 15.59 14.57 3.38
CA THR A 186 16.90 15.20 3.65
C THR A 186 16.98 16.58 2.99
N ALA A 187 16.48 16.72 1.76
CA ALA A 187 16.50 17.99 1.05
C ALA A 187 15.65 19.07 1.74
N VAL A 188 14.44 18.73 2.22
CA VAL A 188 13.63 19.69 2.98
C VAL A 188 14.28 20.02 4.32
N ALA A 189 14.88 19.04 5.01
CA ALA A 189 15.57 19.27 6.27
C ALA A 189 16.83 20.13 6.12
N GLY A 190 17.43 20.15 4.92
CA GLY A 190 18.54 21.02 4.55
C GLY A 190 18.12 22.39 3.99
N GLY A 191 16.81 22.66 3.83
CA GLY A 191 16.31 23.91 3.25
C GLY A 191 16.48 24.02 1.73
N HIS A 192 16.76 22.90 1.03
CA HIS A 192 16.94 22.89 -0.44
C HIS A 192 15.61 22.91 -1.21
N VAL A 193 14.52 22.59 -0.56
CA VAL A 193 13.12 22.74 -1.01
C VAL A 193 12.29 23.30 0.13
N ASP A 194 11.20 23.98 -0.20
CA ASP A 194 10.33 24.61 0.79
C ASP A 194 9.52 23.59 1.58
N LEU A 195 9.00 22.60 0.86
CA LEU A 195 8.14 21.53 1.36
C LEU A 195 8.62 20.16 0.86
N THR A 196 8.13 19.13 1.51
CA THR A 196 8.18 17.76 0.96
C THR A 196 6.86 17.03 1.19
N ALA A 197 6.46 16.23 0.19
CA ALA A 197 5.39 15.25 0.33
C ALA A 197 6.01 13.91 0.76
N THR A 198 5.64 13.42 1.94
CA THR A 198 6.22 12.22 2.56
C THR A 198 5.21 11.50 3.44
N ASN A 199 5.59 10.34 4.02
CA ASN A 199 4.76 9.69 5.04
C ASN A 199 5.16 10.20 6.44
N PRO A 200 4.21 10.57 7.30
CA PRO A 200 4.49 11.19 8.59
C PRO A 200 5.40 10.38 9.52
N GLY A 201 5.33 9.05 9.48
CA GLY A 201 6.20 8.18 10.26
C GLY A 201 7.69 8.40 10.01
N ASN A 202 8.07 8.78 8.78
CA ASN A 202 9.46 8.99 8.39
C ASN A 202 10.03 10.32 8.92
N VAL A 203 9.18 11.23 9.40
CA VAL A 203 9.57 12.61 9.74
C VAL A 203 10.04 12.75 11.19
N LYS A 204 9.69 11.82 12.06
CA LYS A 204 9.95 11.88 13.51
C LYS A 204 11.41 12.29 13.87
N PRO A 205 12.47 11.70 13.29
CA PRO A 205 13.85 12.08 13.60
C PRO A 205 14.17 13.54 13.23
N PHE A 206 13.55 14.05 12.15
CA PHE A 206 13.79 15.41 11.66
C PHE A 206 13.00 16.46 12.45
N ILE A 207 11.83 16.09 13.00
CA ILE A 207 11.08 16.93 13.93
C ILE A 207 11.88 17.04 15.24
N ALA A 208 12.39 15.93 15.76
CA ALA A 208 13.21 15.93 16.98
C ALA A 208 14.45 16.80 16.85
N SER A 209 15.04 16.94 15.64
CA SER A 209 16.16 17.86 15.37
C SER A 209 15.73 19.32 15.15
N GLY A 210 14.45 19.64 15.23
CA GLY A 210 13.91 20.99 15.06
C GLY A 210 14.00 21.56 13.64
N LYS A 211 14.27 20.73 12.63
CA LYS A 211 14.50 21.19 11.24
C LYS A 211 13.22 21.31 10.40
N VAL A 212 12.21 20.53 10.72
CA VAL A 212 10.97 20.47 9.93
C VAL A 212 9.73 20.43 10.81
N ARG A 213 8.60 20.73 10.22
CA ARG A 213 7.27 20.59 10.83
C ARG A 213 6.30 19.96 9.86
N VAL A 214 5.37 19.12 10.36
CA VAL A 214 4.27 18.58 9.58
C VAL A 214 3.14 19.60 9.56
N LEU A 215 2.64 19.95 8.38
CA LEU A 215 1.60 20.98 8.21
C LEU A 215 0.19 20.40 8.13
N ALA A 216 0.04 19.23 7.49
CA ALA A 216 -1.23 18.52 7.37
C ALA A 216 -0.99 17.10 6.89
N VAL A 217 -2.00 16.23 7.08
CA VAL A 217 -1.99 14.83 6.67
C VAL A 217 -3.22 14.47 5.83
N SER A 218 -3.07 13.45 4.98
CA SER A 218 -4.12 13.00 4.07
C SER A 218 -5.06 11.95 4.66
N SER A 219 -4.90 11.60 5.93
CA SER A 219 -5.77 10.65 6.62
C SER A 219 -7.16 11.22 6.86
N GLY A 220 -8.16 10.32 7.01
CA GLY A 220 -9.54 10.72 7.35
C GLY A 220 -9.68 11.27 8.78
N GLN A 221 -8.71 10.98 9.64
CA GLN A 221 -8.62 11.44 11.03
C GLN A 221 -7.18 11.84 11.34
N ARG A 222 -6.98 12.68 12.37
CA ARG A 222 -5.63 13.01 12.86
C ARG A 222 -4.90 11.75 13.31
N LEU A 223 -3.58 11.78 13.18
CA LEU A 223 -2.74 10.68 13.61
C LEU A 223 -2.45 10.79 15.11
N GLU A 224 -2.44 9.67 15.80
CA GLU A 224 -2.14 9.59 17.23
C GLU A 224 -0.78 10.20 17.56
N ASP A 225 0.22 9.97 16.72
CA ASP A 225 1.56 10.54 16.86
C ASP A 225 1.65 12.04 16.53
N PHE A 226 0.62 12.61 15.91
CA PHE A 226 0.56 14.00 15.44
C PHE A 226 -0.80 14.63 15.74
N PRO A 227 -1.21 14.70 17.04
CA PRO A 227 -2.57 15.12 17.43
C PRO A 227 -2.89 16.58 17.08
N ASP A 228 -1.86 17.42 16.96
CA ASP A 228 -2.01 18.84 16.62
C ASP A 228 -2.00 19.10 15.12
N VAL A 229 -1.65 18.09 14.30
CA VAL A 229 -1.58 18.24 12.85
C VAL A 229 -2.96 17.96 12.23
N PRO A 230 -3.56 18.94 11.53
CA PRO A 230 -4.87 18.75 10.92
C PRO A 230 -4.82 17.82 9.71
N THR A 231 -5.97 17.22 9.39
CA THR A 231 -6.17 16.55 8.11
C THR A 231 -6.52 17.55 7.02
N TYR A 232 -6.38 17.17 5.74
CA TYR A 232 -6.85 18.00 4.61
C TYR A 232 -8.36 18.25 4.69
N ARG A 233 -9.12 17.23 5.13
CA ARG A 233 -10.59 17.32 5.30
C ARG A 233 -10.99 18.35 6.35
N GLU A 234 -10.28 18.42 7.49
CA GLU A 234 -10.51 19.43 8.52
C GLU A 234 -10.24 20.88 8.03
N ARG A 235 -9.46 21.01 6.95
CA ARG A 235 -9.16 22.30 6.30
C ARG A 235 -10.06 22.59 5.09
N GLY A 236 -11.12 21.79 4.90
CA GLY A 236 -12.12 22.01 3.86
C GLY A 236 -11.83 21.37 2.51
N TRP A 237 -10.79 20.53 2.40
CA TRP A 237 -10.51 19.75 1.19
C TRP A 237 -10.86 18.30 1.44
N ASP A 238 -11.86 17.77 0.73
CA ASP A 238 -12.26 16.36 0.84
C ASP A 238 -11.29 15.45 0.10
N VAL A 239 -10.05 15.43 0.59
CA VAL A 239 -8.94 14.63 0.07
C VAL A 239 -8.47 13.67 1.15
N VAL A 240 -8.78 12.39 0.98
CA VAL A 240 -8.28 11.31 1.83
C VAL A 240 -7.50 10.34 0.94
N ARG A 241 -6.20 10.20 1.19
CA ARG A 241 -5.30 9.38 0.37
C ARG A 241 -4.31 8.65 1.24
N TYR A 242 -4.00 7.41 0.81
CA TYR A 242 -3.07 6.53 1.50
C TYR A 242 -2.16 5.80 0.53
N GLN A 243 -0.93 5.60 0.93
CA GLN A 243 -0.18 4.47 0.43
C GLN A 243 -0.73 3.23 1.13
N TRP A 244 -1.07 2.21 0.39
CA TRP A 244 -1.59 0.98 0.97
C TRP A 244 -0.62 -0.19 0.77
N ARG A 245 -0.79 -1.21 1.64
CA ARG A 245 -0.20 -2.54 1.49
C ARG A 245 -1.29 -3.58 1.60
N GLY A 246 -1.17 -4.61 0.77
CA GLY A 246 -2.14 -5.68 0.72
C GLY A 246 -1.54 -6.97 0.18
N ILE A 247 -2.35 -7.99 0.18
CA ILE A 247 -2.01 -9.32 -0.31
C ILE A 247 -2.83 -9.63 -1.56
N MET A 248 -2.19 -10.25 -2.54
CA MET A 248 -2.81 -10.71 -3.77
C MET A 248 -2.36 -12.14 -4.12
N ALA A 249 -3.12 -12.79 -4.98
CA ALA A 249 -2.82 -14.07 -5.60
C ALA A 249 -2.96 -13.95 -7.13
N LYS A 250 -2.66 -15.03 -7.85
CA LYS A 250 -2.96 -15.15 -9.28
C LYS A 250 -4.47 -15.28 -9.50
N ALA A 251 -4.99 -14.69 -10.58
CA ALA A 251 -6.36 -14.89 -11.00
C ALA A 251 -6.67 -16.38 -11.23
N GLY A 252 -7.91 -16.77 -10.95
CA GLY A 252 -8.32 -18.17 -10.96
C GLY A 252 -8.06 -18.93 -9.65
N THR A 253 -7.50 -18.28 -8.63
CA THR A 253 -7.45 -18.84 -7.28
C THR A 253 -8.88 -19.11 -6.78
N PRO A 254 -9.19 -20.34 -6.31
CA PRO A 254 -10.56 -20.70 -5.92
C PRO A 254 -11.13 -19.76 -4.85
N LYS A 255 -12.38 -19.37 -5.01
CA LYS A 255 -13.05 -18.45 -4.08
C LYS A 255 -12.94 -18.88 -2.60
N PRO A 256 -13.12 -20.16 -2.22
CA PRO A 256 -12.95 -20.58 -0.83
C PRO A 256 -11.54 -20.31 -0.28
N VAL A 257 -10.50 -20.39 -1.12
CA VAL A 257 -9.12 -20.08 -0.75
C VAL A 257 -8.95 -18.58 -0.55
N VAL A 258 -9.49 -17.77 -1.45
CA VAL A 258 -9.49 -16.29 -1.34
C VAL A 258 -10.19 -15.87 -0.05
N ASP A 259 -11.38 -16.40 0.22
CA ASP A 259 -12.17 -16.09 1.42
C ASP A 259 -11.42 -16.51 2.71
N ARG A 260 -10.78 -17.69 2.70
CA ARG A 260 -9.98 -18.18 3.83
C ARG A 260 -8.78 -17.28 4.13
N LEU A 261 -8.07 -16.85 3.10
CA LEU A 261 -6.94 -15.92 3.23
C LEU A 261 -7.41 -14.54 3.71
N ALA A 262 -8.48 -13.99 3.13
CA ALA A 262 -9.02 -12.69 3.53
C ALA A 262 -9.49 -12.71 5.00
N ALA A 263 -10.18 -13.76 5.43
CA ALA A 263 -10.61 -13.94 6.81
C ALA A 263 -9.42 -14.07 7.76
N ALA A 264 -8.35 -14.78 7.37
CA ALA A 264 -7.13 -14.90 8.16
C ALA A 264 -6.43 -13.55 8.34
N ILE A 265 -6.34 -12.74 7.26
CA ILE A 265 -5.78 -11.38 7.31
C ILE A 265 -6.64 -10.51 8.26
N GLN A 266 -7.95 -10.56 8.13
CA GLN A 266 -8.86 -9.78 8.98
C GLN A 266 -8.72 -10.12 10.46
N LYS A 267 -8.57 -11.41 10.81
CA LYS A 267 -8.29 -11.84 12.18
C LYS A 267 -6.92 -11.41 12.67
N ALA A 268 -5.89 -11.54 11.82
CA ALA A 268 -4.54 -11.09 12.13
C ALA A 268 -4.51 -9.61 12.55
N GLN A 269 -5.32 -8.77 11.93
CA GLN A 269 -5.42 -7.34 12.25
C GLN A 269 -6.05 -7.04 13.62
N GLN A 270 -6.78 -7.98 14.22
CA GLN A 270 -7.33 -7.81 15.56
C GLN A 270 -6.29 -8.06 16.67
N THR A 271 -5.15 -8.67 16.34
CA THR A 271 -4.12 -9.04 17.31
C THR A 271 -3.42 -7.82 17.91
N ALA A 272 -3.02 -7.92 19.18
CA ALA A 272 -2.21 -6.90 19.84
C ALA A 272 -0.86 -6.70 19.14
N GLU A 273 -0.32 -7.76 18.55
CA GLU A 273 0.94 -7.71 17.82
C GLU A 273 0.83 -6.87 16.55
N TRP A 274 -0.23 -7.03 15.75
CA TRP A 274 -0.47 -6.19 14.58
C TRP A 274 -0.65 -4.72 14.96
N LYS A 275 -1.48 -4.45 15.97
CA LYS A 275 -1.71 -3.09 16.47
C LYS A 275 -0.43 -2.44 17.00
N GLY A 276 0.42 -3.22 17.69
CA GLY A 276 1.74 -2.79 18.14
C GLY A 276 2.67 -2.45 16.99
N TYR A 277 2.72 -3.30 15.97
CA TYR A 277 3.49 -3.05 14.75
C TYR A 277 3.05 -1.75 14.05
N LEU A 278 1.75 -1.53 13.86
CA LEU A 278 1.23 -0.30 13.22
C LEU A 278 1.65 0.97 13.98
N ARG A 279 1.54 0.96 15.32
CA ARG A 279 2.01 2.08 16.15
C ARG A 279 3.51 2.33 15.99
N GLN A 280 4.32 1.26 16.01
CA GLN A 280 5.78 1.38 15.84
C GLN A 280 6.16 2.05 14.51
N VAL A 281 5.44 1.75 13.43
CA VAL A 281 5.72 2.30 12.10
C VAL A 281 4.87 3.54 11.75
N THR A 282 4.05 4.03 12.67
CA THR A 282 3.13 5.18 12.49
C THR A 282 2.21 5.00 11.27
N GLN A 283 1.63 3.82 11.17
CA GLN A 283 0.71 3.47 10.08
C GLN A 283 -0.63 3.04 10.66
N LEU A 284 -1.64 2.97 9.82
CA LEU A 284 -3.01 2.71 10.21
C LEU A 284 -3.47 1.35 9.72
N ASP A 285 -4.42 0.79 10.45
CA ASP A 285 -5.21 -0.33 9.95
C ASP A 285 -6.05 0.10 8.76
N GLY A 286 -6.18 -0.77 7.78
CA GLY A 286 -6.83 -0.38 6.53
C GLY A 286 -7.49 -1.55 5.82
N PHE A 287 -8.18 -2.43 6.58
CA PHE A 287 -8.80 -3.61 5.99
C PHE A 287 -9.80 -3.26 4.90
N GLN A 288 -9.61 -3.91 3.75
CA GLN A 288 -10.62 -4.05 2.70
C GLN A 288 -10.54 -5.49 2.19
N GLY A 289 -11.70 -6.14 2.10
CA GLY A 289 -11.83 -7.45 1.46
C GLY A 289 -11.63 -7.36 -0.06
N PRO A 290 -11.70 -8.51 -0.76
CA PRO A 290 -11.30 -8.62 -2.16
C PRO A 290 -11.98 -7.61 -3.09
N ASP A 291 -13.29 -7.48 -3.02
CA ASP A 291 -14.06 -6.62 -3.93
C ASP A 291 -13.78 -5.13 -3.69
N ALA A 292 -13.80 -4.69 -2.43
CA ALA A 292 -13.51 -3.30 -2.08
C ALA A 292 -12.07 -2.92 -2.42
N PHE A 293 -11.12 -3.86 -2.23
CA PHE A 293 -9.72 -3.63 -2.58
C PHE A 293 -9.53 -3.55 -4.10
N ARG A 294 -10.29 -4.34 -4.88
CA ARG A 294 -10.29 -4.22 -6.33
C ARG A 294 -10.80 -2.86 -6.79
N VAL A 295 -11.91 -2.38 -6.22
CA VAL A 295 -12.44 -1.04 -6.51
C VAL A 295 -11.38 0.03 -6.23
N GLN A 296 -10.69 -0.06 -5.07
CA GLN A 296 -9.61 0.85 -4.72
C GLN A 296 -8.47 0.84 -5.76
N LEU A 297 -8.00 -0.34 -6.18
CA LEU A 297 -6.93 -0.43 -7.18
C LEU A 297 -7.33 0.25 -8.50
N MET A 298 -8.58 0.02 -8.96
CA MET A 298 -9.06 0.63 -10.20
C MET A 298 -9.16 2.15 -10.09
N GLN A 299 -9.58 2.68 -8.95
CA GLN A 299 -9.59 4.13 -8.68
C GLN A 299 -8.18 4.71 -8.69
N ASP A 300 -7.22 4.06 -8.01
CA ASP A 300 -5.83 4.50 -7.98
C ASP A 300 -5.22 4.53 -9.39
N MET A 301 -5.54 3.56 -10.24
CA MET A 301 -5.09 3.53 -11.64
C MET A 301 -5.68 4.70 -12.45
N GLN A 302 -6.97 4.97 -12.30
CA GLN A 302 -7.64 6.10 -12.99
C GLN A 302 -7.05 7.44 -12.56
N GLU A 303 -6.83 7.63 -11.26
CA GLU A 303 -6.20 8.84 -10.74
C GLU A 303 -4.76 9.02 -11.23
N MET A 304 -3.98 7.93 -11.24
CA MET A 304 -2.62 7.94 -11.76
C MET A 304 -2.59 8.36 -13.23
N GLU A 305 -3.47 7.78 -14.05
CA GLU A 305 -3.57 8.10 -15.46
C GLU A 305 -4.00 9.56 -15.69
N ALA A 306 -4.98 10.05 -14.93
CA ALA A 306 -5.42 11.45 -14.99
C ALA A 306 -4.28 12.41 -14.65
N VAL A 307 -3.46 12.10 -13.64
CA VAL A 307 -2.30 12.92 -13.26
C VAL A 307 -1.20 12.85 -14.32
N LYS A 308 -0.88 11.65 -14.87
CA LYS A 308 0.07 11.50 -15.99
C LYS A 308 -0.35 12.40 -17.16
N LYS A 309 -1.59 12.31 -17.62
CA LYS A 309 -2.13 13.12 -18.71
C LYS A 309 -2.03 14.62 -18.42
N LYS A 310 -2.37 15.06 -17.20
CA LYS A 310 -2.27 16.47 -16.78
C LYS A 310 -0.83 16.97 -16.82
N LEU A 311 0.14 16.12 -16.55
CA LEU A 311 1.57 16.46 -16.51
C LEU A 311 2.28 16.27 -17.86
N GLY A 312 1.60 15.74 -18.88
CA GLY A 312 2.19 15.44 -20.19
C GLY A 312 3.18 14.28 -20.18
N LEU A 313 2.95 13.30 -19.30
CA LEU A 313 3.78 12.10 -19.10
C LEU A 313 3.14 10.85 -19.72
#